data_3f299f6103234ccb6c69b196dd0030c0
#
_entry.id   3f299f6103234ccb6c69b196dd0030c0
#
_cell.length_a   1.000
_cell.length_b   1.000
_cell.length_c   1.000
_cell.angle_alpha   90.00
_cell.angle_beta   90.00
_cell.angle_gamma   90.00
#
_symmetry.space_group_name_H-M   'P 1'
#
loop_
_entity.id
_entity.type
_entity.pdbx_description
1 polymer ?
#
loop_
_entity_poly.entity_id
_entity_poly.type
_entity_poly.pdbx_seq_one_letter_code
_entity_poly.pdbx_strand_id
1 'polypeptide(L)'
;LRFFEDSAPNRRRARIFMRYVSTRGEAPDLGFCDVLLAGLARDGGLYVPAEWPLLSPEEIRALRGLSYPELAVRLLTPFLGGEIDERTFARIVRESYAGFRHDAVCPLVQTGANEFVLELFHGPTLAFKDVAMQLLARLMDHVLAERGQRATIAGATSGDTGGAAIEAFAGRDRTDIFILFPHGRV
;
A
#
# COMPACT_ATOMS: atom_id res chain seq x y z
N LEU A 1 24.55 -52.95 1.54
CA LEU A 1 23.55 -51.93 1.97
C LEU A 1 24.02 -50.55 1.49
N ARG A 2 23.36 -50.00 0.49
CA ARG A 2 23.56 -48.60 0.05
C ARG A 2 22.43 -47.77 0.64
N PHE A 3 22.78 -46.77 1.44
CA PHE A 3 21.87 -45.74 1.89
C PHE A 3 21.78 -44.71 0.77
N PHE A 4 20.58 -44.49 0.21
CA PHE A 4 20.24 -43.36 -0.61
C PHE A 4 19.90 -42.21 0.34
N GLU A 5 20.75 -41.19 0.41
CA GLU A 5 20.39 -39.91 0.96
C GLU A 5 19.48 -39.16 -0.04
N ASP A 6 18.24 -39.02 0.33
CA ASP A 6 17.22 -38.25 -0.38
C ASP A 6 17.42 -36.76 0.00
N SER A 7 18.34 -36.09 -0.72
CA SER A 7 18.51 -34.65 -0.60
C SER A 7 17.44 -33.94 -1.41
N ALA A 8 16.34 -33.58 -0.73
CA ALA A 8 15.36 -32.71 -1.31
C ALA A 8 16.01 -31.38 -1.78
N PRO A 9 15.74 -30.93 -3.01
CA PRO A 9 16.34 -29.71 -3.50
C PRO A 9 15.80 -28.52 -2.68
N ASN A 10 16.72 -27.80 -2.06
CA ASN A 10 16.49 -26.53 -1.41
C ASN A 10 15.91 -25.57 -2.46
N ARG A 11 14.59 -25.47 -2.53
CA ARG A 11 13.88 -24.48 -3.33
C ARG A 11 14.19 -23.11 -2.72
N ARG A 12 15.32 -22.51 -3.12
CA ARG A 12 15.47 -21.06 -3.02
C ARG A 12 14.25 -20.49 -3.74
N ARG A 13 13.33 -19.88 -2.97
CA ARG A 13 12.25 -19.09 -3.54
C ARG A 13 12.91 -18.12 -4.51
N ALA A 14 12.71 -18.34 -5.81
CA ALA A 14 13.07 -17.36 -6.82
C ALA A 14 12.41 -16.04 -6.35
N ARG A 15 13.18 -14.96 -6.27
CA ARG A 15 12.63 -13.63 -6.03
C ARG A 15 11.64 -13.39 -7.17
N ILE A 16 10.37 -13.52 -6.89
CA ILE A 16 9.31 -13.17 -7.86
C ILE A 16 9.34 -11.64 -7.89
N PHE A 17 10.01 -11.11 -8.89
CA PHE A 17 9.91 -9.68 -9.19
C PHE A 17 8.49 -9.42 -9.67
N MET A 18 7.69 -8.76 -8.85
CA MET A 18 6.40 -8.25 -9.28
C MET A 18 6.63 -7.21 -10.38
N ARG A 19 6.03 -7.40 -11.54
CA ARG A 19 6.02 -6.42 -12.62
C ARG A 19 4.66 -5.76 -12.71
N TYR A 20 4.66 -4.52 -13.09
CA TYR A 20 3.48 -3.72 -13.31
C TYR A 20 3.42 -3.30 -14.77
N VAL A 21 2.27 -3.49 -15.40
CA VAL A 21 2.02 -3.19 -16.80
C VAL A 21 1.00 -2.06 -16.91
N SER A 22 1.10 -1.26 -17.97
CA SER A 22 0.09 -0.23 -18.24
C SER A 22 -1.21 -0.86 -18.73
N THR A 23 -2.34 -0.33 -18.28
CA THR A 23 -3.66 -0.72 -18.78
C THR A 23 -3.88 -0.38 -20.26
N ARG A 24 -3.03 0.46 -20.85
CA ARG A 24 -3.03 0.76 -22.30
C ARG A 24 -1.98 -0.01 -23.08
N GLY A 25 -1.02 -0.64 -22.39
CA GLY A 25 -0.06 -1.57 -22.98
C GLY A 25 1.11 -0.95 -23.74
N GLU A 26 1.22 0.39 -23.82
CA GLU A 26 2.28 1.07 -24.58
C GLU A 26 3.40 1.65 -23.70
N ALA A 27 3.23 1.63 -22.37
CA ALA A 27 4.26 2.05 -21.44
C ALA A 27 5.16 0.87 -21.04
N PRO A 28 6.43 1.11 -20.68
CA PRO A 28 7.31 0.06 -20.21
C PRO A 28 6.83 -0.54 -18.90
N ASP A 29 7.09 -1.83 -18.71
CA ASP A 29 6.87 -2.52 -17.44
C ASP A 29 7.79 -1.90 -16.35
N LEU A 30 7.24 -1.74 -15.15
CA LEU A 30 7.97 -1.17 -14.02
C LEU A 30 7.91 -2.09 -12.80
N GLY A 31 8.84 -1.91 -11.88
CA GLY A 31 8.79 -2.46 -10.54
C GLY A 31 7.94 -1.60 -9.61
N PHE A 32 7.69 -2.09 -8.38
CA PHE A 32 6.82 -1.44 -7.41
C PHE A 32 7.25 0.00 -7.08
N CYS A 33 8.53 0.20 -6.76
CA CYS A 33 9.04 1.51 -6.36
C CYS A 33 8.98 2.54 -7.49
N ASP A 34 9.15 2.11 -8.74
CA ASP A 34 9.01 2.99 -9.90
C ASP A 34 7.55 3.36 -10.16
N VAL A 35 6.64 2.40 -10.05
CA VAL A 35 5.19 2.65 -10.17
C VAL A 35 4.69 3.60 -9.08
N LEU A 36 5.14 3.39 -7.85
CA LEU A 36 4.79 4.24 -6.71
C LEU A 36 5.11 5.72 -6.97
N LEU A 37 6.24 6.00 -7.60
CA LEU A 37 6.67 7.37 -7.90
C LEU A 37 6.14 7.90 -9.25
N ALA A 38 5.84 7.01 -10.20
CA ALA A 38 5.32 7.42 -11.51
C ALA A 38 3.87 7.94 -11.44
N GLY A 39 3.04 7.35 -10.57
CA GLY A 39 1.61 7.61 -10.51
C GLY A 39 0.87 7.08 -11.73
N LEU A 40 0.91 7.80 -12.86
CA LEU A 40 0.33 7.37 -14.13
C LEU A 40 1.39 6.79 -15.08
N ALA A 41 0.97 5.89 -15.95
CA ALA A 41 1.80 5.41 -17.04
C ALA A 41 1.98 6.48 -18.12
N ARG A 42 3.11 6.44 -18.84
CA ARG A 42 3.46 7.45 -19.87
C ARG A 42 2.48 7.52 -21.04
N ASP A 43 1.76 6.43 -21.28
CA ASP A 43 0.70 6.33 -22.28
C ASP A 43 -0.67 6.83 -21.75
N GLY A 44 -0.71 7.36 -20.52
CA GLY A 44 -1.93 7.81 -19.85
C GLY A 44 -2.78 6.68 -19.25
N GLY A 45 -2.26 5.45 -19.24
CA GLY A 45 -2.84 4.32 -18.54
C GLY A 45 -2.54 4.33 -17.04
N LEU A 46 -3.09 3.35 -16.33
CA LEU A 46 -2.75 3.02 -14.96
C LEU A 46 -1.80 1.82 -14.96
N TYR A 47 -0.90 1.75 -13.97
CA TYR A 47 -0.13 0.55 -13.74
C TYR A 47 -0.92 -0.44 -12.89
N VAL A 48 -0.98 -1.68 -13.34
CA VAL A 48 -1.58 -2.81 -12.63
C VAL A 48 -0.58 -3.97 -12.56
N PRO A 49 -0.66 -4.85 -11.55
CA PRO A 49 0.19 -6.03 -11.51
C PRO A 49 0.02 -6.87 -12.78
N ALA A 50 1.14 -7.32 -13.37
CA ALA A 50 1.11 -8.23 -14.52
C ALA A 50 0.47 -9.58 -14.16
N GLU A 51 0.66 -10.01 -12.90
CA GLU A 51 0.05 -11.21 -12.34
C GLU A 51 -0.50 -10.88 -10.94
N TRP A 52 -1.72 -11.30 -10.67
CA TRP A 52 -2.35 -11.08 -9.36
C TRP A 52 -1.92 -12.17 -8.38
N PRO A 53 -1.42 -11.80 -7.18
CA PRO A 53 -1.17 -12.77 -6.13
C PRO A 53 -2.45 -13.51 -5.76
N LEU A 54 -2.38 -14.84 -5.72
CA LEU A 54 -3.50 -15.68 -5.33
C LEU A 54 -3.23 -16.27 -3.94
N LEU A 55 -4.27 -16.33 -3.14
CA LEU A 55 -4.26 -16.99 -1.84
C LEU A 55 -5.10 -18.26 -1.92
N SER A 56 -4.54 -19.37 -1.44
CA SER A 56 -5.28 -20.60 -1.26
C SER A 56 -6.31 -20.46 -0.11
N PRO A 57 -7.33 -21.32 -0.05
CA PRO A 57 -8.26 -21.34 1.09
C PRO A 57 -7.59 -21.52 2.44
N GLU A 58 -6.49 -22.27 2.48
CA GLU A 58 -5.66 -22.50 3.67
C GLU A 58 -4.96 -21.22 4.12
N GLU A 59 -4.36 -20.47 3.17
CA GLU A 59 -3.73 -19.17 3.44
C GLU A 59 -4.75 -18.15 3.93
N ILE A 60 -5.95 -18.11 3.33
CA ILE A 60 -7.04 -17.23 3.79
C ILE A 60 -7.44 -17.57 5.23
N ARG A 61 -7.57 -18.87 5.57
CA ARG A 61 -7.89 -19.30 6.96
C ARG A 61 -6.80 -18.90 7.95
N ALA A 62 -5.53 -18.94 7.53
CA ALA A 62 -4.38 -18.56 8.35
C ALA A 62 -4.31 -17.04 8.66
N LEU A 63 -5.08 -16.22 7.96
CA LEU A 63 -5.20 -14.79 8.27
C LEU A 63 -6.06 -14.50 9.50
N ARG A 64 -6.81 -15.49 9.98
CA ARG A 64 -7.71 -15.32 11.13
C ARG A 64 -6.92 -14.95 12.38
N GLY A 65 -7.40 -13.91 13.07
CA GLY A 65 -6.82 -13.45 14.34
C GLY A 65 -5.61 -12.53 14.19
N LEU A 66 -5.17 -12.23 12.96
CA LEU A 66 -4.17 -11.20 12.75
C LEU A 66 -4.75 -9.81 13.04
N SER A 67 -3.94 -8.94 13.60
CA SER A 67 -4.25 -7.51 13.67
C SER A 67 -4.27 -6.90 12.26
N TYR A 68 -4.92 -5.73 12.11
CA TYR A 68 -4.98 -5.06 10.81
C TYR A 68 -3.59 -4.78 10.21
N PRO A 69 -2.58 -4.28 10.95
CA PRO A 69 -1.24 -4.12 10.41
C PRO A 69 -0.58 -5.43 9.96
N GLU A 70 -0.75 -6.52 10.72
CA GLU A 70 -0.21 -7.84 10.34
C GLU A 70 -0.89 -8.37 9.08
N LEU A 71 -2.22 -8.21 8.99
CA LEU A 71 -2.99 -8.56 7.80
C LEU A 71 -2.54 -7.75 6.58
N ALA A 72 -2.37 -6.43 6.72
CA ALA A 72 -1.89 -5.55 5.67
C ALA A 72 -0.48 -5.97 5.18
N VAL A 73 0.45 -6.26 6.09
CA VAL A 73 1.78 -6.78 5.73
C VAL A 73 1.64 -8.07 4.94
N ARG A 74 0.86 -9.03 5.44
CA ARG A 74 0.71 -10.34 4.80
C ARG A 74 0.13 -10.26 3.38
N LEU A 75 -0.88 -9.40 3.20
CA LEU A 75 -1.57 -9.26 1.92
C LEU A 75 -0.81 -8.39 0.91
N LEU A 76 -0.10 -7.37 1.37
CA LEU A 76 0.55 -6.40 0.48
C LEU A 76 2.00 -6.75 0.13
N THR A 77 2.71 -7.53 0.95
CA THR A 77 4.11 -7.93 0.67
C THR A 77 4.31 -8.53 -0.74
N PRO A 78 3.44 -9.39 -1.27
CA PRO A 78 3.61 -9.91 -2.62
C PRO A 78 3.67 -8.84 -3.71
N PHE A 79 2.94 -7.74 -3.53
CA PHE A 79 2.90 -6.63 -4.48
C PHE A 79 4.20 -5.80 -4.51
N LEU A 80 5.01 -5.86 -3.46
CA LEU A 80 6.29 -5.14 -3.41
C LEU A 80 7.37 -5.77 -4.29
N GLY A 81 7.18 -7.01 -4.75
CA GLY A 81 8.16 -7.71 -5.59
C GLY A 81 9.54 -7.90 -4.94
N GLY A 82 9.64 -7.73 -3.63
CA GLY A 82 10.90 -7.81 -2.88
C GLY A 82 11.78 -6.55 -2.98
N GLU A 83 11.27 -5.44 -3.53
CA GLU A 83 11.99 -4.17 -3.63
C GLU A 83 12.09 -3.43 -2.28
N ILE A 84 11.15 -3.68 -1.38
CA ILE A 84 11.22 -3.24 0.02
C ILE A 84 11.28 -4.50 0.89
N ASP A 85 12.23 -4.58 1.81
CA ASP A 85 12.32 -5.73 2.71
C ASP A 85 11.14 -5.79 3.68
N GLU A 86 10.75 -7.00 4.06
CA GLU A 86 9.54 -7.24 4.86
C GLU A 86 9.58 -6.54 6.23
N ARG A 87 10.75 -6.44 6.85
CA ARG A 87 10.92 -5.78 8.17
C ARG A 87 10.67 -4.27 8.05
N THR A 88 11.24 -3.66 7.03
CA THR A 88 11.03 -2.23 6.73
C THR A 88 9.57 -1.97 6.40
N PHE A 89 8.97 -2.80 5.54
CA PHE A 89 7.56 -2.67 5.19
C PHE A 89 6.64 -2.83 6.40
N ALA A 90 6.87 -3.84 7.24
CA ALA A 90 6.10 -4.04 8.47
C ALA A 90 6.19 -2.86 9.44
N ARG A 91 7.35 -2.21 9.53
CA ARG A 91 7.51 -0.97 10.31
C ARG A 91 6.66 0.16 9.70
N ILE A 92 6.76 0.38 8.40
CA ILE A 92 5.99 1.41 7.68
C ILE A 92 4.49 1.21 7.87
N VAL A 93 3.99 -0.01 7.73
CA VAL A 93 2.58 -0.35 7.93
C VAL A 93 2.12 -0.05 9.36
N ARG A 94 2.88 -0.46 10.38
CA ARG A 94 2.54 -0.17 11.78
C ARG A 94 2.48 1.33 12.05
N GLU A 95 3.46 2.09 11.58
CA GLU A 95 3.49 3.54 11.72
C GLU A 95 2.33 4.21 10.98
N SER A 96 1.91 3.67 9.85
CA SER A 96 0.79 4.21 9.05
C SER A 96 -0.54 4.13 9.79
N TYR A 97 -0.77 3.06 10.52
CA TYR A 97 -2.06 2.81 11.17
C TYR A 97 -2.07 3.09 12.67
N ALA A 98 -0.93 3.48 13.26
CA ALA A 98 -0.82 3.79 14.70
C ALA A 98 -1.71 4.97 15.16
N GLY A 99 -2.03 5.90 14.27
CA GLY A 99 -2.88 7.07 14.57
C GLY A 99 -4.38 6.83 14.35
N PHE A 100 -4.79 5.64 13.95
CA PHE A 100 -6.21 5.33 13.79
C PHE A 100 -6.89 5.14 15.14
N ARG A 101 -8.15 5.54 15.23
CA ARG A 101 -8.93 5.58 16.49
C ARG A 101 -9.60 4.25 16.84
N HIS A 102 -9.43 3.23 16.01
CA HIS A 102 -9.98 1.90 16.19
C HIS A 102 -8.92 0.84 15.88
N ASP A 103 -8.76 -0.15 16.76
CA ASP A 103 -7.71 -1.19 16.63
C ASP A 103 -7.82 -2.00 15.32
N ALA A 104 -9.06 -2.23 14.84
CA ALA A 104 -9.28 -2.88 13.56
C ALA A 104 -9.08 -1.95 12.35
N VAL A 105 -8.73 -0.69 12.53
CA VAL A 105 -8.54 0.35 11.49
C VAL A 105 -9.81 0.55 10.63
N CYS A 106 -10.33 -0.51 10.03
CA CYS A 106 -11.56 -0.55 9.23
C CYS A 106 -12.48 -1.65 9.78
N PRO A 107 -13.18 -1.44 10.90
CA PRO A 107 -14.06 -2.45 11.46
C PRO A 107 -15.25 -2.72 10.55
N LEU A 108 -15.69 -3.97 10.52
CA LEU A 108 -16.93 -4.39 9.88
C LEU A 108 -18.03 -4.51 10.94
N VAL A 109 -19.01 -3.61 10.91
CA VAL A 109 -20.10 -3.53 11.88
C VAL A 109 -21.36 -4.13 11.28
N GLN A 110 -21.97 -5.07 11.99
CA GLN A 110 -23.25 -5.65 11.59
C GLN A 110 -24.39 -4.71 11.99
N THR A 111 -25.19 -4.28 11.02
CA THR A 111 -26.34 -3.36 11.21
C THR A 111 -27.70 -4.06 11.08
N GLY A 112 -27.72 -5.27 10.53
CA GLY A 112 -28.91 -6.08 10.33
C GLY A 112 -28.57 -7.56 10.17
N ALA A 113 -29.55 -8.41 9.94
CA ALA A 113 -29.37 -9.86 9.87
C ALA A 113 -28.28 -10.31 8.86
N ASN A 114 -28.24 -9.64 7.69
CA ASN A 114 -27.26 -9.88 6.62
C ASN A 114 -26.70 -8.56 6.08
N GLU A 115 -26.71 -7.51 6.87
CA GLU A 115 -26.24 -6.19 6.51
C GLU A 115 -25.02 -5.81 7.34
N PHE A 116 -23.97 -5.35 6.66
CA PHE A 116 -22.71 -4.96 7.28
C PHE A 116 -22.24 -3.64 6.70
N VAL A 117 -21.69 -2.79 7.55
CA VAL A 117 -21.04 -1.54 7.18
C VAL A 117 -19.55 -1.66 7.47
N LEU A 118 -18.72 -1.45 6.45
CA LEU A 118 -17.28 -1.29 6.62
C LEU A 118 -17.02 0.18 6.95
N GLU A 119 -16.61 0.45 8.19
CA GLU A 119 -16.35 1.81 8.66
C GLU A 119 -14.95 2.24 8.25
N LEU A 120 -14.85 3.31 7.45
CA LEU A 120 -13.58 3.82 6.92
C LEU A 120 -13.20 5.20 7.47
N PHE A 121 -13.86 5.65 8.53
CA PHE A 121 -13.71 7.00 9.11
C PHE A 121 -12.92 7.04 10.41
N HIS A 122 -12.15 6.02 10.73
CA HIS A 122 -11.36 5.97 11.96
C HIS A 122 -9.94 6.57 11.83
N GLY A 123 -9.58 7.07 10.66
CA GLY A 123 -8.31 7.73 10.41
C GLY A 123 -8.24 9.16 10.96
N PRO A 124 -7.07 9.81 10.84
CA PRO A 124 -6.82 11.13 11.44
C PRO A 124 -7.75 12.23 10.89
N THR A 125 -8.12 12.20 9.61
CA THR A 125 -9.00 13.20 9.00
C THR A 125 -10.48 12.75 8.95
N LEU A 126 -10.79 11.54 9.38
CA LEU A 126 -12.10 10.89 9.30
C LEU A 126 -12.55 10.58 7.86
N ALA A 127 -11.72 10.85 6.86
CA ALA A 127 -11.98 10.49 5.48
C ALA A 127 -11.52 9.06 5.19
N PHE A 128 -12.27 8.32 4.38
CA PHE A 128 -11.88 6.96 3.97
C PHE A 128 -10.51 6.92 3.28
N LYS A 129 -10.07 8.03 2.71
CA LYS A 129 -8.78 8.18 2.05
C LYS A 129 -7.58 8.04 2.98
N ASP A 130 -7.76 8.24 4.27
CA ASP A 130 -6.70 8.03 5.26
C ASP A 130 -6.12 6.63 5.20
N VAL A 131 -6.96 5.63 4.95
CA VAL A 131 -6.56 4.22 4.88
C VAL A 131 -5.44 4.00 3.85
N ALA A 132 -5.56 4.63 2.69
CA ALA A 132 -4.53 4.54 1.65
C ALA A 132 -3.44 5.60 1.80
N MET A 133 -3.80 6.86 2.08
CA MET A 133 -2.86 7.99 2.07
C MET A 133 -1.81 7.87 3.16
N GLN A 134 -2.15 7.38 4.36
CA GLN A 134 -1.19 7.22 5.45
C GLN A 134 -0.08 6.22 5.10
N LEU A 135 -0.42 5.15 4.39
CA LEU A 135 0.57 4.18 3.92
C LEU A 135 1.35 4.70 2.70
N LEU A 136 0.65 5.30 1.73
CA LEU A 136 1.25 5.86 0.52
C LEU A 136 2.34 6.89 0.84
N ALA A 137 2.05 7.84 1.72
CA ALA A 137 2.99 8.90 2.07
C ALA A 137 4.29 8.36 2.67
N ARG A 138 4.18 7.37 3.57
CA ARG A 138 5.35 6.75 4.20
C ARG A 138 6.16 5.88 3.24
N LEU A 139 5.49 5.17 2.33
CA LEU A 139 6.16 4.42 1.28
C LEU A 139 6.91 5.33 0.32
N MET A 140 6.28 6.44 -0.12
CA MET A 140 6.94 7.43 -0.97
C MET A 140 8.15 8.06 -0.28
N ASP A 141 8.00 8.47 0.97
CA ASP A 141 9.10 9.07 1.74
C ASP A 141 10.29 8.10 1.87
N HIS A 142 10.01 6.82 2.17
CA HIS A 142 11.04 5.78 2.22
C HIS A 142 11.74 5.59 0.87
N VAL A 143 11.00 5.41 -0.22
CA VAL A 143 11.58 5.17 -1.55
C VAL A 143 12.38 6.38 -2.03
N LEU A 144 11.90 7.59 -1.79
CA LEU A 144 12.62 8.83 -2.11
C LEU A 144 13.90 8.97 -1.29
N ALA A 145 13.87 8.57 -0.01
CA ALA A 145 15.06 8.57 0.84
C ALA A 145 16.13 7.61 0.32
N GLU A 146 15.76 6.37 0.00
CA GLU A 146 16.66 5.37 -0.57
C GLU A 146 17.30 5.84 -1.90
N ARG A 147 16.54 6.62 -2.69
CA ARG A 147 17.01 7.18 -3.97
C ARG A 147 17.75 8.52 -3.83
N GLY A 148 17.85 9.08 -2.65
CA GLY A 148 18.39 10.43 -2.44
C GLY A 148 17.62 11.53 -3.17
N GLN A 149 16.32 11.31 -3.41
CA GLN A 149 15.43 12.19 -4.17
C GLN A 149 14.44 12.92 -3.26
N ARG A 150 13.80 13.94 -3.80
CA ARG A 150 12.66 14.65 -3.21
C ARG A 150 11.55 14.75 -4.25
N ALA A 151 10.32 14.88 -3.78
CA ALA A 151 9.16 15.10 -4.64
C ALA A 151 8.30 16.27 -4.10
N THR A 152 7.71 17.03 -5.02
CA THR A 152 6.68 18.01 -4.70
C THR A 152 5.34 17.50 -5.17
N ILE A 153 4.39 17.43 -4.27
CA ILE A 153 3.01 17.02 -4.53
C ILE A 153 2.18 18.28 -4.72
N ALA A 154 1.60 18.45 -5.90
CA ALA A 154 0.68 19.52 -6.20
C ALA A 154 -0.68 18.94 -6.56
N GLY A 155 -1.73 19.39 -5.90
CA GLY A 155 -3.09 18.93 -6.14
C GLY A 155 -4.11 20.04 -6.08
N ALA A 156 -5.25 19.82 -6.73
CA ALA A 156 -6.43 20.68 -6.62
C ALA A 156 -7.62 19.83 -6.21
N THR A 157 -8.21 20.13 -5.07
CA THR A 157 -9.32 19.36 -4.51
C THR A 157 -10.17 20.23 -3.58
N SER A 158 -11.45 19.93 -3.52
CA SER A 158 -12.42 20.69 -2.72
C SER A 158 -12.80 20.02 -1.40
N GLY A 159 -12.08 18.97 -0.97
CA GLY A 159 -12.51 18.29 0.26
C GLY A 159 -11.56 17.19 0.72
N ASP A 160 -12.12 16.05 1.11
CA ASP A 160 -11.47 14.94 1.82
C ASP A 160 -10.14 14.48 1.24
N THR A 161 -9.99 14.47 -0.08
CA THR A 161 -8.74 14.05 -0.72
C THR A 161 -7.59 15.00 -0.36
N GLY A 162 -7.84 16.31 -0.39
CA GLY A 162 -6.84 17.31 -0.02
C GLY A 162 -6.49 17.24 1.45
N GLY A 163 -7.49 17.15 2.32
CA GLY A 163 -7.29 17.02 3.76
C GLY A 163 -6.48 15.78 4.12
N ALA A 164 -6.85 14.61 3.60
CA ALA A 164 -6.14 13.36 3.84
C ALA A 164 -4.70 13.38 3.27
N ALA A 165 -4.50 14.01 2.10
CA ALA A 165 -3.16 14.15 1.53
C ALA A 165 -2.27 15.08 2.39
N ILE A 166 -2.78 16.25 2.80
CA ILE A 166 -2.03 17.16 3.66
C ILE A 166 -1.62 16.46 4.94
N GLU A 167 -2.56 15.80 5.63
CA GLU A 167 -2.29 15.07 6.88
C GLU A 167 -1.22 13.98 6.70
N ALA A 168 -1.30 13.21 5.63
CA ALA A 168 -0.39 12.11 5.39
C ALA A 168 1.02 12.54 5.01
N PHE A 169 1.15 13.62 4.21
CA PHE A 169 2.42 14.09 3.67
C PHE A 169 3.06 15.23 4.49
N ALA A 170 2.32 15.93 5.34
CA ALA A 170 2.88 16.97 6.18
C ALA A 170 3.99 16.41 7.10
N GLY A 171 5.11 17.13 7.14
CA GLY A 171 6.26 16.75 7.97
C GLY A 171 7.05 15.54 7.50
N ARG A 172 6.87 15.08 6.25
CA ARG A 172 7.74 14.06 5.64
C ARG A 172 9.05 14.70 5.17
N ASP A 173 10.14 13.97 5.32
CA ASP A 173 11.49 14.51 5.03
C ASP A 173 11.75 14.70 3.54
N ARG A 174 11.10 13.93 2.68
CA ARG A 174 11.38 13.87 1.25
C ARG A 174 10.28 14.41 0.36
N THR A 175 9.18 14.89 0.95
CA THR A 175 8.06 15.43 0.18
C THR A 175 7.64 16.80 0.67
N ASP A 176 7.29 17.66 -0.29
CA ASP A 176 6.59 18.91 -0.07
C ASP A 176 5.18 18.79 -0.67
N ILE A 177 4.17 19.37 -0.02
CA ILE A 177 2.78 19.26 -0.51
C ILE A 177 2.14 20.65 -0.62
N PHE A 178 1.48 20.89 -1.75
CA PHE A 178 0.69 22.09 -2.04
C PHE A 178 -0.69 21.69 -2.55
N ILE A 179 -1.72 22.11 -1.84
CA ILE A 179 -3.12 21.84 -2.23
C ILE A 179 -3.82 23.14 -2.54
N LEU A 180 -4.33 23.24 -3.76
CA LEU A 180 -5.23 24.28 -4.19
C LEU A 180 -6.67 23.88 -3.87
N PHE A 181 -7.42 24.77 -3.23
CA PHE A 181 -8.83 24.56 -2.91
C PHE A 181 -9.65 25.81 -3.30
N PRO A 182 -10.95 25.66 -3.63
CA PRO A 182 -11.78 26.78 -4.03
C PRO A 182 -12.06 27.69 -2.84
N HIS A 183 -11.74 28.98 -2.98
CA HIS A 183 -11.95 29.97 -1.92
C HIS A 183 -13.44 30.04 -1.50
N GLY A 184 -13.71 29.92 -0.22
CA GLY A 184 -15.07 30.00 0.34
C GLY A 184 -16.02 28.86 -0.03
N ARG A 185 -15.53 27.71 -0.50
CA ARG A 185 -16.33 26.55 -0.90
C ARG A 185 -15.85 25.22 -0.31
N VAL A 186 -15.18 25.28 0.81
CA VAL A 186 -14.73 24.10 1.61
C VAL A 186 -15.26 24.28 3.01
#